data_1bba6f24dd9cc56494b879124e852f22
#
_entry.id   1bba6f24dd9cc56494b879124e852f22
#
_cell.length_a   1.000
_cell.length_b   1.000
_cell.length_c   1.000
_cell.angle_alpha   90.00
_cell.angle_beta   90.00
_cell.angle_gamma   90.00
#
_symmetry.space_group_name_H-M   'P 1'
#
loop_
_entity.id
_entity.type
_entity.pdbx_description
1 polymer ?
#
loop_
_entity_poly.entity_id
_entity_poly.type
_entity_poly.pdbx_seq_one_letter_code
_entity_poly.pdbx_strand_id
1 'polypeptide(L)'
;MLDQLLNGVLPVFGIGALGYVFGLRRTFDFNMAMALNKFVMFVAMPALGFQLLANAPLAEFNFAMLGGYFVTEVVMYAVGFLIARRGFKTDVMEAALLGLAIALTNHILFVLPIAVTLFGETAATPIVAIISMDGILIFSGSLILMDVLSTKGTSVGHTLGKIARNPPLVA
;
A
#
# COMPACT_ATOMS: atom_id res chain seq x y z
N MET A 1 -27.36 8.68 -2.68
CA MET A 1 -26.27 8.16 -3.53
C MET A 1 -25.26 9.23 -3.93
N LEU A 2 -25.68 10.37 -4.51
CA LEU A 2 -24.76 11.48 -4.85
C LEU A 2 -24.10 12.06 -3.59
N ASP A 3 -24.87 12.31 -2.52
CA ASP A 3 -24.35 12.82 -1.26
C ASP A 3 -23.35 11.88 -0.59
N GLN A 4 -23.55 10.57 -0.68
CA GLN A 4 -22.62 9.56 -0.16
C GLN A 4 -21.30 9.54 -0.96
N LEU A 5 -21.38 9.64 -2.29
CA LEU A 5 -20.20 9.77 -3.14
C LEU A 5 -19.44 11.06 -2.84
N LEU A 6 -20.14 12.19 -2.73
CA LEU A 6 -19.53 13.47 -2.40
C LEU A 6 -18.87 13.43 -1.02
N ASN A 7 -19.52 12.89 0.00
CA ASN A 7 -18.99 12.87 1.36
C ASN A 7 -17.87 11.81 1.55
N GLY A 8 -17.85 10.72 0.77
CA GLY A 8 -16.82 9.70 0.87
C GLY A 8 -15.61 9.98 -0.02
N VAL A 9 -15.85 10.44 -1.23
CA VAL A 9 -14.79 10.58 -2.26
C VAL A 9 -14.18 11.98 -2.26
N LEU A 10 -15.02 13.02 -2.17
CA LEU A 10 -14.58 14.41 -2.28
C LEU A 10 -13.51 14.81 -1.25
N PRO A 11 -13.58 14.44 0.04
CA PRO A 11 -12.54 14.78 1.01
C PRO A 11 -11.17 14.21 0.63
N VAL A 12 -11.12 12.95 0.19
CA VAL A 12 -9.86 12.28 -0.18
C VAL A 12 -9.20 12.97 -1.38
N PHE A 13 -9.97 13.19 -2.44
CA PHE A 13 -9.48 13.90 -3.63
C PHE A 13 -9.24 15.38 -3.36
N GLY A 14 -10.02 15.99 -2.47
CA GLY A 14 -9.86 17.38 -2.04
C GLY A 14 -8.50 17.63 -1.36
N ILE A 15 -8.09 16.73 -0.47
CA ILE A 15 -6.76 16.79 0.16
C ILE A 15 -5.65 16.67 -0.89
N GLY A 16 -5.79 15.75 -1.86
CA GLY A 16 -4.85 15.61 -2.96
C GLY A 16 -4.77 16.89 -3.83
N ALA A 17 -5.92 17.47 -4.17
CA ALA A 17 -5.98 18.72 -4.93
C ALA A 17 -5.36 19.90 -4.17
N LEU A 18 -5.58 20.01 -2.85
CA LEU A 18 -4.93 21.00 -2.00
C LEU A 18 -3.41 20.84 -2.01
N GLY A 19 -2.90 19.60 -1.86
CA GLY A 19 -1.48 19.31 -1.95
C GLY A 19 -0.89 19.74 -3.29
N TYR A 20 -1.59 19.47 -4.39
CA TYR A 20 -1.19 19.88 -5.73
C TYR A 20 -1.14 21.42 -5.87
N VAL A 21 -2.17 22.14 -5.39
CA VAL A 21 -2.21 23.62 -5.41
C VAL A 21 -1.07 24.22 -4.58
N PHE A 22 -0.76 23.67 -3.39
CA PHE A 22 0.35 24.13 -2.57
C PHE A 22 1.70 23.89 -3.24
N GLY A 23 1.84 22.78 -3.96
CA GLY A 23 3.02 22.50 -4.78
C GLY A 23 3.18 23.51 -5.92
N LEU A 24 2.10 23.80 -6.67
CA LEU A 24 2.09 24.83 -7.74
C LEU A 24 2.44 26.23 -7.21
N ARG A 25 1.91 26.60 -6.05
CA ARG A 25 2.19 27.89 -5.40
C ARG A 25 3.55 27.94 -4.72
N ARG A 26 4.32 26.83 -4.76
CA ARG A 26 5.60 26.70 -4.04
C ARG A 26 5.51 26.96 -2.53
N THR A 27 4.31 26.83 -1.96
CA THR A 27 4.10 26.89 -0.51
C THR A 27 4.76 25.68 0.16
N PHE A 28 4.71 24.51 -0.49
CA PHE A 28 5.49 23.34 -0.16
C PHE A 28 6.58 23.13 -1.22
N ASP A 29 7.84 23.20 -0.80
CA ASP A 29 8.97 22.81 -1.62
C ASP A 29 9.24 21.30 -1.51
N PHE A 30 10.19 20.81 -2.30
CA PHE A 30 10.55 19.39 -2.30
C PHE A 30 11.06 18.91 -0.93
N ASN A 31 11.80 19.74 -0.19
CA ASN A 31 12.35 19.36 1.12
C ASN A 31 11.25 19.25 2.17
N MET A 32 10.28 20.17 2.16
CA MET A 32 9.10 20.09 3.02
C MET A 32 8.25 18.86 2.72
N ALA A 33 8.02 18.56 1.43
CA ALA A 33 7.31 17.36 1.02
C ALA A 33 8.06 16.08 1.47
N MET A 34 9.38 16.04 1.35
CA MET A 34 10.22 14.93 1.84
C MET A 34 10.18 14.78 3.36
N ALA A 35 10.15 15.90 4.11
CA ALA A 35 10.04 15.85 5.58
C ALA A 35 8.67 15.29 6.01
N LEU A 36 7.59 15.75 5.37
CA LEU A 36 6.24 15.21 5.60
C LEU A 36 6.15 13.73 5.24
N ASN A 37 6.72 13.33 4.11
CA ASN A 37 6.74 11.92 3.70
C ASN A 37 7.50 11.05 4.72
N LYS A 38 8.64 11.52 5.24
CA LYS A 38 9.37 10.82 6.31
C LYS A 38 8.51 10.70 7.58
N PHE A 39 7.84 11.75 8.00
CA PHE A 39 6.93 11.69 9.15
C PHE A 39 5.81 10.67 8.93
N VAL A 40 5.18 10.68 7.76
CA VAL A 40 4.12 9.72 7.41
C VAL A 40 4.68 8.29 7.46
N MET A 41 5.82 8.03 6.82
CA MET A 41 6.39 6.68 6.73
C MET A 41 6.92 6.13 8.05
N PHE A 42 7.51 6.97 8.91
CA PHE A 42 8.17 6.52 10.13
C PHE A 42 7.33 6.68 11.40
N VAL A 43 6.28 7.49 11.35
CA VAL A 43 5.43 7.77 12.53
C VAL A 43 3.97 7.46 12.26
N ALA A 44 3.36 8.12 11.26
CA ALA A 44 1.92 8.02 11.06
C ALA A 44 1.48 6.64 10.57
N MET A 45 2.17 6.06 9.58
CA MET A 45 1.84 4.72 9.04
C MET A 45 2.03 3.61 10.06
N PRO A 46 3.15 3.51 10.83
CA PRO A 46 3.27 2.55 11.91
C PRO A 46 2.19 2.70 12.98
N ALA A 47 1.90 3.92 13.42
CA ALA A 47 0.85 4.18 14.41
C ALA A 47 -0.54 3.76 13.91
N LEU A 48 -0.85 4.09 12.66
CA LEU A 48 -2.13 3.70 12.04
C LEU A 48 -2.21 2.18 11.84
N GLY A 49 -1.13 1.55 11.37
CA GLY A 49 -1.04 0.10 11.21
C GLY A 49 -1.26 -0.62 12.53
N PHE A 50 -0.58 -0.19 13.58
CA PHE A 50 -0.78 -0.72 14.94
C PHE A 50 -2.22 -0.54 15.42
N GLN A 51 -2.80 0.66 15.27
CA GLN A 51 -4.18 0.93 15.66
C GLN A 51 -5.18 0.01 14.92
N LEU A 52 -5.01 -0.17 13.62
CA LEU A 52 -5.89 -1.01 12.81
C LEU A 52 -5.78 -2.48 13.22
N LEU A 53 -4.56 -2.99 13.40
CA LEU A 53 -4.32 -4.40 13.75
C LEU A 53 -4.70 -4.72 15.20
N ALA A 54 -4.39 -3.83 16.15
CA ALA A 54 -4.70 -4.03 17.55
C ALA A 54 -6.23 -4.12 17.82
N ASN A 55 -7.02 -3.45 16.99
CA ASN A 55 -8.47 -3.47 17.08
C ASN A 55 -9.14 -4.40 16.04
N ALA A 56 -8.36 -5.11 15.23
CA ALA A 56 -8.89 -5.96 14.18
C ALA A 56 -9.59 -7.19 14.77
N PRO A 57 -10.83 -7.48 14.38
CA PRO A 57 -11.55 -8.66 14.80
C PRO A 57 -11.05 -9.89 14.02
N LEU A 58 -9.87 -10.40 14.36
CA LEU A 58 -9.20 -11.50 13.63
C LEU A 58 -10.08 -12.74 13.48
N ALA A 59 -10.97 -12.99 14.46
CA ALA A 59 -11.91 -14.10 14.41
C ALA A 59 -12.99 -13.93 13.31
N GLU A 60 -13.21 -12.73 12.83
CA GLU A 60 -14.20 -12.41 11.79
C GLU A 60 -13.59 -12.39 10.38
N PHE A 61 -12.28 -12.62 10.26
CA PHE A 61 -11.61 -12.60 8.96
C PHE A 61 -12.06 -13.77 8.09
N ASN A 62 -12.54 -13.46 6.89
CA ASN A 62 -12.90 -14.46 5.91
C ASN A 62 -11.66 -14.89 5.10
N PHE A 63 -11.02 -15.98 5.51
CA PHE A 63 -9.81 -16.48 4.85
C PHE A 63 -10.05 -16.93 3.40
N ALA A 64 -11.26 -17.33 3.02
CA ALA A 64 -11.57 -17.65 1.62
C ALA A 64 -11.56 -16.38 0.76
N MET A 65 -12.12 -15.27 1.28
CA MET A 65 -12.06 -13.96 0.63
C MET A 65 -10.61 -13.48 0.51
N LEU A 66 -9.83 -13.57 1.58
CA LEU A 66 -8.41 -13.17 1.57
C LEU A 66 -7.59 -13.99 0.58
N GLY A 67 -7.83 -15.30 0.53
CA GLY A 67 -7.17 -16.19 -0.45
C GLY A 67 -7.51 -15.82 -1.90
N GLY A 68 -8.77 -15.55 -2.20
CA GLY A 68 -9.21 -15.09 -3.52
C GLY A 68 -8.60 -13.74 -3.89
N TYR A 69 -8.57 -12.80 -2.95
CA TYR A 69 -7.95 -11.49 -3.13
C TYR A 69 -6.45 -11.63 -3.41
N PHE A 70 -5.72 -12.41 -2.59
CA PHE A 70 -4.29 -12.66 -2.76
C PHE A 70 -3.96 -13.26 -4.14
N VAL A 71 -4.73 -14.26 -4.58
CA VAL A 71 -4.55 -14.84 -5.93
C VAL A 71 -4.73 -13.78 -7.01
N THR A 72 -5.73 -12.91 -6.87
CA THR A 72 -5.97 -11.81 -7.83
C THR A 72 -4.78 -10.83 -7.86
N GLU A 73 -4.24 -10.46 -6.71
CA GLU A 73 -3.06 -9.59 -6.63
C GLU A 73 -1.83 -10.21 -7.28
N VAL A 74 -1.55 -11.48 -6.98
CA VAL A 74 -0.43 -12.21 -7.61
C VAL A 74 -0.59 -12.27 -9.13
N VAL A 75 -1.81 -12.51 -9.62
CA VAL A 75 -2.10 -12.50 -11.08
C VAL A 75 -1.88 -11.10 -11.65
N MET A 76 -2.40 -10.05 -11.00
CA MET A 76 -2.22 -8.66 -11.46
C MET A 76 -0.75 -8.24 -11.43
N TYR A 77 -0.01 -8.64 -10.39
CA TYR A 77 1.45 -8.46 -10.33
C TYR A 77 2.15 -9.11 -11.52
N ALA A 78 1.84 -10.39 -11.78
CA ALA A 78 2.43 -11.13 -12.88
C ALA A 78 2.09 -10.51 -14.25
N VAL A 79 0.85 -10.09 -14.45
CA VAL A 79 0.40 -9.40 -15.68
C VAL A 79 1.17 -8.08 -15.85
N GLY A 80 1.24 -7.25 -14.80
CA GLY A 80 1.98 -5.99 -14.84
C GLY A 80 3.46 -6.20 -15.15
N PHE A 81 4.09 -7.16 -14.47
CA PHE A 81 5.48 -7.55 -14.71
C PHE A 81 5.71 -8.00 -16.16
N LEU A 82 4.85 -8.86 -16.70
CA LEU A 82 4.97 -9.37 -18.07
C LEU A 82 4.77 -8.26 -19.11
N ILE A 83 3.80 -7.36 -18.91
CA ILE A 83 3.58 -6.21 -19.77
C ILE A 83 4.83 -5.30 -19.77
N ALA A 84 5.40 -5.00 -18.60
CA ALA A 84 6.61 -4.22 -18.48
C ALA A 84 7.80 -4.88 -19.20
N ARG A 85 8.03 -6.17 -18.94
CA ARG A 85 9.17 -6.91 -19.54
C ARG A 85 9.05 -7.08 -21.04
N ARG A 86 7.87 -7.51 -21.55
CA ARG A 86 7.68 -7.87 -22.96
C ARG A 86 7.16 -6.70 -23.80
N GLY A 87 6.27 -5.89 -23.25
CA GLY A 87 5.67 -4.75 -23.94
C GLY A 87 6.61 -3.55 -24.00
N PHE A 88 7.13 -3.14 -22.85
CA PHE A 88 8.00 -1.96 -22.73
C PHE A 88 9.50 -2.29 -22.71
N LYS A 89 9.87 -3.58 -22.68
CA LYS A 89 11.27 -4.06 -22.66
C LYS A 89 12.12 -3.50 -21.51
N THR A 90 11.48 -3.21 -20.38
CA THR A 90 12.14 -2.72 -19.17
C THR A 90 13.08 -3.77 -18.58
N ASP A 91 14.01 -3.36 -17.71
CA ASP A 91 14.81 -4.31 -16.94
C ASP A 91 13.96 -5.09 -15.90
N VAL A 92 14.55 -6.08 -15.24
CA VAL A 92 13.81 -6.95 -14.31
C VAL A 92 13.37 -6.19 -13.07
N MET A 93 14.21 -5.27 -12.57
CA MET A 93 13.90 -4.47 -11.38
C MET A 93 12.76 -3.50 -11.66
N GLU A 94 12.83 -2.79 -12.77
CA GLU A 94 11.78 -1.86 -13.20
C GLU A 94 10.46 -2.60 -13.47
N ALA A 95 10.51 -3.77 -14.10
CA ALA A 95 9.34 -4.60 -14.30
C ALA A 95 8.72 -5.08 -12.98
N ALA A 96 9.53 -5.44 -11.98
CA ALA A 96 9.07 -5.81 -10.65
C ALA A 96 8.35 -4.64 -9.94
N LEU A 97 8.91 -3.42 -10.04
CA LEU A 97 8.28 -2.21 -9.51
C LEU A 97 6.95 -1.88 -10.20
N LEU A 98 6.91 -1.98 -11.52
CA LEU A 98 5.68 -1.74 -12.29
C LEU A 98 4.62 -2.81 -12.00
N GLY A 99 5.01 -4.07 -11.84
CA GLY A 99 4.13 -5.14 -11.41
C GLY A 99 3.51 -4.84 -10.03
N LEU A 100 4.33 -4.40 -9.07
CA LEU A 100 3.87 -3.99 -7.75
C LEU A 100 2.91 -2.79 -7.82
N ALA A 101 3.24 -1.77 -8.62
CA ALA A 101 2.41 -0.58 -8.77
C ALA A 101 1.03 -0.88 -9.38
N ILE A 102 0.90 -1.94 -10.18
CA ILE A 102 -0.37 -2.39 -10.77
C ILE A 102 -1.17 -3.25 -9.77
N ALA A 103 -0.51 -4.07 -8.98
CA ALA A 103 -1.16 -4.97 -8.03
C ALA A 103 -1.65 -4.24 -6.77
N LEU A 104 -0.79 -3.41 -6.16
CA LEU A 104 -1.11 -2.74 -4.90
C LEU A 104 -2.14 -1.63 -5.05
N THR A 105 -3.21 -1.74 -4.29
CA THR A 105 -4.21 -0.68 -4.09
C THR A 105 -3.95 0.05 -2.78
N ASN A 106 -4.14 1.35 -2.75
CA ASN A 106 -4.02 2.13 -1.51
C ASN A 106 -5.28 1.98 -0.65
N HIS A 107 -5.36 0.87 0.08
CA HIS A 107 -6.51 0.53 0.92
C HIS A 107 -6.67 1.49 2.10
N ILE A 108 -5.59 1.95 2.71
CA ILE A 108 -5.63 2.79 3.92
C ILE A 108 -6.15 4.18 3.60
N LEU A 109 -5.60 4.84 2.57
CA LEU A 109 -5.89 6.25 2.32
C LEU A 109 -7.12 6.46 1.42
N PHE A 110 -7.50 5.47 0.61
CA PHE A 110 -8.62 5.60 -0.34
C PHE A 110 -9.75 4.62 -0.04
N VAL A 111 -9.48 3.32 -0.02
CA VAL A 111 -10.56 2.32 0.03
C VAL A 111 -11.26 2.36 1.38
N LEU A 112 -10.52 2.36 2.49
CA LEU A 112 -11.09 2.31 3.84
C LEU A 112 -12.01 3.51 4.14
N PRO A 113 -11.58 4.78 4.00
CA PRO A 113 -12.46 5.91 4.30
C PRO A 113 -13.69 5.99 3.38
N ILE A 114 -13.54 5.64 2.10
CA ILE A 114 -14.65 5.62 1.16
C ILE A 114 -15.65 4.52 1.54
N ALA A 115 -15.18 3.31 1.83
CA ALA A 115 -16.04 2.19 2.16
C ALA A 115 -16.78 2.42 3.48
N VAL A 116 -16.11 2.92 4.51
CA VAL A 116 -16.76 3.26 5.79
C VAL A 116 -17.84 4.33 5.59
N THR A 117 -17.58 5.34 4.77
CA THR A 117 -18.58 6.37 4.47
C THR A 117 -19.79 5.84 3.70
N LEU A 118 -19.58 4.91 2.75
CA LEU A 118 -20.64 4.38 1.89
C LEU A 118 -21.44 3.26 2.55
N PHE A 119 -20.77 2.39 3.32
CA PHE A 119 -21.33 1.13 3.81
C PHE A 119 -21.33 1.01 5.35
N GLY A 120 -20.80 2.03 6.05
CA GLY A 120 -20.70 2.06 7.51
C GLY A 120 -19.48 1.33 8.07
N GLU A 121 -19.32 1.38 9.40
CA GLU A 121 -18.15 0.86 10.12
C GLU A 121 -17.91 -0.65 9.89
N THR A 122 -18.95 -1.42 9.61
CA THR A 122 -18.84 -2.86 9.33
C THR A 122 -18.02 -3.17 8.07
N ALA A 123 -17.93 -2.21 7.14
CA ALA A 123 -17.10 -2.34 5.95
C ALA A 123 -15.60 -2.26 6.25
N ALA A 124 -15.21 -1.79 7.43
CA ALA A 124 -13.80 -1.69 7.82
C ALA A 124 -13.17 -3.08 7.99
N THR A 125 -13.86 -4.05 8.58
CA THR A 125 -13.30 -5.38 8.89
C THR A 125 -12.66 -6.09 7.70
N PRO A 126 -13.33 -6.30 6.56
CA PRO A 126 -12.71 -6.96 5.41
C PRO A 126 -11.54 -6.16 4.81
N ILE A 127 -11.60 -4.83 4.87
CA ILE A 127 -10.55 -3.97 4.34
C ILE A 127 -9.31 -4.01 5.24
N VAL A 128 -9.48 -3.98 6.56
CA VAL A 128 -8.39 -4.14 7.53
C VAL A 128 -7.71 -5.50 7.36
N ALA A 129 -8.48 -6.56 7.11
CA ALA A 129 -7.94 -7.89 6.83
C ALA A 129 -7.07 -7.90 5.56
N ILE A 130 -7.51 -7.25 4.49
CA ILE A 130 -6.74 -7.09 3.25
C ILE A 130 -5.47 -6.26 3.52
N ILE A 131 -5.56 -5.11 4.19
CA ILE A 131 -4.41 -4.27 4.54
C ILE A 131 -3.34 -5.07 5.29
N SER A 132 -3.77 -5.91 6.24
CA SER A 132 -2.86 -6.75 7.01
C SER A 132 -2.14 -7.78 6.14
N MET A 133 -2.88 -8.41 5.23
CA MET A 133 -2.33 -9.37 4.26
C MET A 133 -1.36 -8.68 3.28
N ASP A 134 -1.73 -7.53 2.72
CA ASP A 134 -0.90 -6.76 1.78
C ASP A 134 0.44 -6.36 2.43
N GLY A 135 0.40 -5.88 3.66
CA GLY A 135 1.61 -5.51 4.42
C GLY A 135 2.54 -6.70 4.62
N ILE A 136 1.98 -7.84 5.05
CA ILE A 136 2.77 -9.02 5.39
C ILE A 136 3.26 -9.77 4.14
N LEU A 137 2.39 -10.02 3.16
CA LEU A 137 2.71 -10.88 2.03
C LEU A 137 3.20 -10.11 0.82
N ILE A 138 2.43 -9.15 0.33
CA ILE A 138 2.74 -8.48 -0.93
C ILE A 138 3.87 -7.47 -0.75
N PHE A 139 3.77 -6.59 0.24
CA PHE A 139 4.77 -5.54 0.44
C PHE A 139 6.10 -6.13 0.91
N SER A 140 6.10 -7.02 1.91
CA SER A 140 7.32 -7.69 2.38
C SER A 140 7.92 -8.61 1.32
N GLY A 141 7.09 -9.38 0.61
CA GLY A 141 7.52 -10.23 -0.49
C GLY A 141 8.17 -9.44 -1.63
N SER A 142 7.60 -8.28 -1.96
CA SER A 142 8.16 -7.39 -2.98
C SER A 142 9.49 -6.78 -2.57
N LEU A 143 9.65 -6.39 -1.31
CA LEU A 143 10.94 -5.92 -0.79
C LEU A 143 12.01 -7.01 -0.85
N ILE A 144 11.67 -8.24 -0.48
CA ILE A 144 12.57 -9.39 -0.59
C ILE A 144 12.97 -9.60 -2.04
N LEU A 145 11.99 -9.63 -2.95
CA LEU A 145 12.24 -9.82 -4.37
C LEU A 145 13.17 -8.72 -4.92
N MET A 146 12.91 -7.46 -4.59
CA MET A 146 13.75 -6.34 -5.03
C MET A 146 15.17 -6.43 -4.48
N ASP A 147 15.34 -6.80 -3.20
CA ASP A 147 16.68 -6.97 -2.61
C ASP A 147 17.45 -8.12 -3.29
N VAL A 148 16.79 -9.24 -3.57
CA VAL A 148 17.37 -10.37 -4.31
C VAL A 148 17.75 -9.97 -5.73
N LEU A 149 16.93 -9.20 -6.42
CA LEU A 149 17.19 -8.74 -7.79
C LEU A 149 18.29 -7.67 -7.86
N SER A 150 18.38 -6.81 -6.85
CA SER A 150 19.37 -5.70 -6.82
C SER A 150 20.76 -6.15 -6.43
N THR A 151 20.89 -7.25 -5.68
CA THR A 151 22.16 -7.67 -5.09
C THR A 151 22.55 -9.05 -5.62
N LYS A 152 23.51 -9.08 -6.52
CA LYS A 152 24.15 -10.33 -6.95
C LYS A 152 24.88 -10.97 -5.74
N GLY A 153 24.15 -11.69 -4.88
CA GLY A 153 24.77 -12.54 -3.86
C GLY A 153 24.56 -12.20 -2.39
N THR A 154 23.62 -11.35 -2.00
CA THR A 154 23.29 -11.17 -0.56
C THR A 154 22.43 -12.31 -0.02
N SER A 155 22.79 -12.77 1.17
CA SER A 155 22.05 -13.80 1.92
C SER A 155 20.62 -13.32 2.26
N VAL A 156 19.64 -14.20 2.13
CA VAL A 156 18.24 -13.98 2.55
C VAL A 156 18.17 -13.49 4.01
N GLY A 157 19.10 -13.91 4.88
CA GLY A 157 19.18 -13.44 6.26
C GLY A 157 19.47 -11.94 6.41
N HIS A 158 20.24 -11.33 5.50
CA HIS A 158 20.49 -9.89 5.51
C HIS A 158 19.22 -9.12 5.08
N THR A 159 18.48 -9.64 4.12
CA THR A 159 17.20 -9.06 3.66
C THR A 159 16.14 -9.12 4.76
N LEU A 160 16.01 -10.25 5.45
CA LEU A 160 15.10 -10.38 6.60
C LEU A 160 15.44 -9.38 7.71
N GLY A 161 16.73 -9.13 7.97
CA GLY A 161 17.18 -8.10 8.91
C GLY A 161 16.78 -6.67 8.51
N LYS A 162 16.74 -6.37 7.21
CA LYS A 162 16.24 -5.07 6.71
C LYS A 162 14.73 -4.94 6.87
N ILE A 163 13.98 -6.00 6.59
CA ILE A 163 12.52 -6.05 6.75
C ILE A 163 12.15 -5.83 8.21
N ALA A 164 12.81 -6.54 9.15
CA ALA A 164 12.59 -6.39 10.58
C ALA A 164 12.93 -4.99 11.13
N ARG A 165 13.63 -4.17 10.35
CA ARG A 165 13.96 -2.77 10.68
C ARG A 165 13.13 -1.75 9.91
N ASN A 166 12.21 -2.20 9.07
CA ASN A 166 11.34 -1.30 8.29
C ASN A 166 10.13 -0.91 9.15
N PRO A 167 9.99 0.36 9.58
CA PRO A 167 8.97 0.77 10.54
C PRO A 167 7.52 0.44 10.12
N PRO A 168 7.11 0.59 8.84
CA PRO A 168 5.77 0.22 8.40
C PRO A 168 5.44 -1.27 8.48
N LEU A 169 6.45 -2.15 8.62
CA LEU A 169 6.26 -3.61 8.67
C LEU A 169 6.34 -4.19 10.09
N VAL A 170 6.88 -3.42 11.04
CA VAL A 170 7.11 -3.87 12.43
C VAL A 170 6.04 -3.32 13.37
N ALA A 171 5.23 -2.37 12.92
CA ALA A 171 4.08 -1.82 13.64
C ALA A 171 2.84 -2.69 13.48
#